data_30b54d6cddb757d8ea41015c9e2974ee
#
_entry.id   30b54d6cddb757d8ea41015c9e2974ee
#
_cell.length_a   1.000
_cell.length_b   1.000
_cell.length_c   1.000
_cell.angle_alpha   90.00
_cell.angle_beta   90.00
_cell.angle_gamma   90.00
#
_symmetry.space_group_name_H-M   'P 1'
#
loop_
_entity.id
_entity.type
_entity.pdbx_description
1 polymer ?
#
loop_
_entity_poly.entity_id
_entity_poly.type
_entity_poly.pdbx_seq_one_letter_code
_entity_poly.pdbx_strand_id
1 'polypeptide(L)'
;RYSIIRAVTAVERADVVILMIDGVEGVTEQDAKIAGIAHERGKGIIIAVNKWDIVEKDDKTIYRQTERIRQVLSFMAYAEIMFISAKTGQRLHKLFSMIDLVIQNNSMRVATGVLNEIMTEAVALQQPPYDKGKRLKLYYITQVSVKPPTFVIFVNDKELMHFSYTRYLENRIRDAFGFRGTALKFLIR
;
A
#
# COMPACT_ATOMS: atom_id res chain seq x y z
N ARG A 1 11.44 24.01 5.64
CA ARG A 1 12.60 23.06 5.53
C ARG A 1 12.76 22.18 6.79
N TYR A 2 12.79 22.74 8.00
CA TYR A 2 12.94 21.95 9.24
C TYR A 2 11.80 20.95 9.49
N SER A 3 10.58 21.27 9.12
CA SER A 3 9.41 20.41 9.28
C SER A 3 9.53 19.12 8.46
N ILE A 4 9.98 19.22 7.22
CA ILE A 4 10.16 18.05 6.33
C ILE A 4 11.28 17.14 6.86
N ILE A 5 12.40 17.68 7.31
CA ILE A 5 13.52 16.89 7.86
C ILE A 5 13.06 16.11 9.09
N ARG A 6 12.30 16.73 9.99
CA ARG A 6 11.74 16.04 11.16
C ARG A 6 10.76 14.95 10.77
N ALA A 7 9.92 15.20 9.76
CA ALA A 7 8.99 14.19 9.25
C ALA A 7 9.74 12.99 8.65
N VAL A 8 10.79 13.23 7.86
CA VAL A 8 11.63 12.16 7.31
C VAL A 8 12.26 11.31 8.41
N THR A 9 12.85 11.96 9.41
CA THR A 9 13.46 11.25 10.55
C THR A 9 12.41 10.42 11.33
N ALA A 10 11.20 10.95 11.52
CA ALA A 10 10.13 10.22 12.17
C ALA A 10 9.69 9.00 11.34
N VAL A 11 9.55 9.16 10.02
CA VAL A 11 9.23 8.05 9.09
C VAL A 11 10.31 6.96 9.14
N GLU A 12 11.58 7.33 9.18
CA GLU A 12 12.69 6.36 9.22
C GLU A 12 12.66 5.47 10.45
N ARG A 13 12.27 6.03 11.59
CA ARG A 13 12.20 5.34 12.88
C ARG A 13 10.91 4.54 13.10
N ALA A 14 9.87 4.83 12.34
CA ALA A 14 8.55 4.20 12.52
C ALA A 14 8.48 2.82 11.84
N ASP A 15 7.67 1.92 12.39
CA ASP A 15 7.17 0.73 11.69
C ASP A 15 5.89 1.05 10.91
N VAL A 16 5.03 1.89 11.48
CA VAL A 16 3.79 2.39 10.86
C VAL A 16 3.77 3.91 10.90
N VAL A 17 3.43 4.51 9.77
CA VAL A 17 3.26 5.95 9.61
C VAL A 17 1.78 6.28 9.55
N ILE A 18 1.33 7.19 10.40
CA ILE A 18 0.01 7.79 10.30
C ILE A 18 0.17 9.13 9.59
N LEU A 19 -0.29 9.20 8.35
CA LEU A 19 -0.36 10.44 7.59
C LEU A 19 -1.60 11.21 8.03
N MET A 20 -1.40 12.26 8.80
CA MET A 20 -2.48 13.10 9.32
C MET A 20 -2.84 14.18 8.31
N ILE A 21 -4.04 14.13 7.75
CA ILE A 21 -4.58 15.12 6.81
C ILE A 21 -5.61 15.98 7.53
N ASP A 22 -5.58 17.29 7.31
CA ASP A 22 -6.63 18.20 7.77
C ASP A 22 -7.90 17.99 6.92
N GLY A 23 -9.00 17.58 7.54
CA GLY A 23 -10.25 17.26 6.84
C GLY A 23 -10.94 18.50 6.24
N VAL A 24 -10.62 19.70 6.72
CA VAL A 24 -11.15 20.96 6.19
C VAL A 24 -10.35 21.44 4.99
N GLU A 25 -9.02 21.41 5.09
CA GLU A 25 -8.10 21.81 4.01
C GLU A 25 -8.03 20.75 2.90
N GLY A 26 -8.09 19.48 3.27
CA GLY A 26 -7.92 18.34 2.39
C GLY A 26 -6.45 17.97 2.18
N VAL A 27 -6.21 17.00 1.29
CA VAL A 27 -4.85 16.50 0.99
C VAL A 27 -4.05 17.56 0.22
N THR A 28 -2.79 17.79 0.65
CA THR A 28 -1.87 18.77 0.10
C THR A 28 -0.70 18.11 -0.64
N GLU A 29 0.07 18.88 -1.42
CA GLU A 29 1.31 18.41 -2.04
C GLU A 29 2.37 18.00 -1.01
N GLN A 30 2.39 18.66 0.16
CA GLN A 30 3.30 18.30 1.24
C GLN A 30 2.96 16.93 1.81
N ASP A 31 1.67 16.63 1.99
CA ASP A 31 1.19 15.31 2.40
C ASP A 31 1.63 14.24 1.40
N ALA A 32 1.49 14.51 0.11
CA ALA A 32 1.92 13.60 -0.95
C ALA A 32 3.43 13.32 -0.92
N LYS A 33 4.26 14.34 -0.65
CA LYS A 33 5.72 14.18 -0.53
C LYS A 33 6.10 13.29 0.65
N ILE A 34 5.49 13.52 1.82
CA ILE A 34 5.74 12.70 3.02
C ILE A 34 5.24 11.28 2.82
N ALA A 35 4.05 11.12 2.23
CA ALA A 35 3.51 9.82 1.86
C ALA A 35 4.44 9.05 0.92
N GLY A 36 5.00 9.72 -0.09
CA GLY A 36 5.98 9.13 -1.02
C GLY A 36 7.21 8.59 -0.29
N ILE A 37 7.76 9.33 0.65
CA ILE A 37 8.91 8.89 1.46
C ILE A 37 8.54 7.64 2.28
N ALA A 38 7.38 7.63 2.92
CA ALA A 38 6.93 6.48 3.71
C ALA A 38 6.72 5.23 2.83
N HIS A 39 6.17 5.43 1.62
CA HIS A 39 5.99 4.37 0.63
C HIS A 39 7.34 3.78 0.16
N GLU A 40 8.29 4.63 -0.23
CA GLU A 40 9.62 4.21 -0.68
C GLU A 40 10.40 3.45 0.41
N ARG A 41 10.23 3.85 1.67
CA ARG A 41 10.82 3.17 2.84
C ARG A 41 10.10 1.88 3.22
N GLY A 42 9.00 1.53 2.57
CA GLY A 42 8.24 0.30 2.81
C GLY A 42 7.56 0.26 4.17
N LYS A 43 7.18 1.41 4.71
CA LYS A 43 6.48 1.50 6.00
C LYS A 43 5.02 1.07 5.87
N GLY A 44 4.45 0.57 6.95
CA GLY A 44 3.01 0.49 7.08
C GLY A 44 2.42 1.90 7.09
N ILE A 45 1.28 2.13 6.42
CA ILE A 45 0.73 3.47 6.25
C ILE A 45 -0.77 3.48 6.50
N ILE A 46 -1.20 4.44 7.32
CA ILE A 46 -2.61 4.77 7.56
C ILE A 46 -2.80 6.25 7.25
N ILE A 47 -3.80 6.58 6.47
CA ILE A 47 -4.21 7.95 6.19
C ILE A 47 -5.33 8.31 7.16
N ALA A 48 -5.08 9.27 8.06
CA ALA A 48 -6.05 9.73 9.04
C ALA A 48 -6.51 11.15 8.69
N VAL A 49 -7.75 11.26 8.21
CA VAL A 49 -8.39 12.54 7.95
C VAL A 49 -8.95 13.07 9.27
N ASN A 50 -8.26 14.04 9.85
CA ASN A 50 -8.56 14.63 11.16
C ASN A 50 -9.51 15.81 11.06
N LYS A 51 -9.95 16.32 12.19
CA LYS A 51 -10.93 17.41 12.34
C LYS A 51 -12.30 17.08 11.75
N TRP A 52 -12.65 15.79 11.74
CA TRP A 52 -13.90 15.30 11.14
C TRP A 52 -15.15 15.81 11.88
N ASP A 53 -14.99 16.30 13.11
CA ASP A 53 -16.04 16.93 13.92
C ASP A 53 -16.52 18.27 13.36
N ILE A 54 -15.64 19.03 12.69
CA ILE A 54 -15.95 20.37 12.15
C ILE A 54 -16.09 20.42 10.63
N VAL A 55 -15.88 19.30 9.92
CA VAL A 55 -16.11 19.23 8.47
C VAL A 55 -17.62 19.30 8.20
N GLU A 56 -18.03 20.19 7.30
CA GLU A 56 -19.40 20.18 6.78
C GLU A 56 -19.66 18.93 5.94
N LYS A 57 -20.70 18.19 6.28
CA LYS A 57 -20.96 16.85 5.74
C LYS A 57 -22.34 16.74 5.12
N ASP A 58 -22.35 16.15 3.94
CA ASP A 58 -23.51 15.53 3.31
C ASP A 58 -23.27 14.02 3.11
N ASP A 59 -24.22 13.31 2.56
CA ASP A 59 -24.16 11.86 2.34
C ASP A 59 -22.98 11.42 1.44
N LYS A 60 -22.41 12.32 0.64
CA LYS A 60 -21.34 12.05 -0.31
C LYS A 60 -19.97 12.58 0.12
N THR A 61 -19.89 13.29 1.25
CA THR A 61 -18.64 13.96 1.68
C THR A 61 -17.49 12.97 1.89
N ILE A 62 -17.73 11.84 2.55
CA ILE A 62 -16.73 10.78 2.73
C ILE A 62 -16.24 10.25 1.39
N TYR A 63 -17.18 9.99 0.47
CA TYR A 63 -16.85 9.49 -0.86
C TYR A 63 -15.97 10.47 -1.64
N ARG A 64 -16.37 11.75 -1.72
CA ARG A 64 -15.59 12.79 -2.42
C ARG A 64 -14.20 12.97 -1.83
N GLN A 65 -14.07 12.98 -0.50
CA GLN A 65 -12.78 13.10 0.16
C GLN A 65 -11.90 11.85 -0.10
N THR A 66 -12.48 10.68 -0.02
CA THR A 66 -11.77 9.43 -0.34
C THR A 66 -11.26 9.42 -1.77
N GLU A 67 -12.10 9.76 -2.75
CA GLU A 67 -11.71 9.84 -4.16
C GLU A 67 -10.56 10.83 -4.39
N ARG A 68 -10.65 12.03 -3.81
CA ARG A 68 -9.59 13.03 -3.93
C ARG A 68 -8.26 12.54 -3.35
N ILE A 69 -8.28 11.92 -2.18
CA ILE A 69 -7.10 11.34 -1.55
C ILE A 69 -6.51 10.23 -2.44
N ARG A 70 -7.36 9.32 -2.96
CA ARG A 70 -6.95 8.24 -3.87
C ARG A 70 -6.34 8.75 -5.18
N GLN A 71 -6.83 9.86 -5.72
CA GLN A 71 -6.26 10.49 -6.91
C GLN A 71 -4.86 11.06 -6.63
N VAL A 72 -4.70 11.83 -5.55
CA VAL A 72 -3.42 12.46 -5.17
C VAL A 72 -2.39 11.42 -4.73
N LEU A 73 -2.82 10.40 -3.98
CA LEU A 73 -1.98 9.33 -3.42
C LEU A 73 -2.19 8.00 -4.17
N SER A 74 -2.32 8.05 -5.49
CA SER A 74 -2.62 6.87 -6.32
C SER A 74 -1.56 5.76 -6.24
N PHE A 75 -0.31 6.10 -5.93
CA PHE A 75 0.80 5.17 -5.75
C PHE A 75 0.69 4.31 -4.48
N MET A 76 -0.22 4.65 -3.56
CA MET A 76 -0.43 3.94 -2.29
C MET A 76 -1.90 3.57 -2.08
N ALA A 77 -2.51 2.97 -3.09
CA ALA A 77 -3.91 2.52 -3.03
C ALA A 77 -4.19 1.50 -1.91
N TYR A 78 -3.15 0.80 -1.42
CA TYR A 78 -3.21 -0.14 -0.30
C TYR A 78 -3.40 0.53 1.06
N ALA A 79 -3.11 1.83 1.20
CA ALA A 79 -3.22 2.53 2.47
C ALA A 79 -4.69 2.68 2.90
N GLU A 80 -4.95 2.43 4.18
CA GLU A 80 -6.29 2.59 4.75
C GLU A 80 -6.57 4.07 5.01
N ILE A 81 -7.79 4.52 4.69
CA ILE A 81 -8.25 5.89 4.95
C ILE A 81 -9.25 5.84 6.10
N MET A 82 -9.00 6.66 7.12
CA MET A 82 -9.85 6.78 8.29
C MET A 82 -10.21 8.24 8.53
N PHE A 83 -11.45 8.49 8.91
CA PHE A 83 -11.97 9.82 9.25
C PHE A 83 -12.14 9.91 10.76
N ILE A 84 -11.34 10.74 11.41
CA ILE A 84 -11.22 10.83 12.87
C ILE A 84 -11.36 12.28 13.36
N SER A 85 -11.57 12.44 14.65
CA SER A 85 -11.33 13.69 15.35
C SER A 85 -10.46 13.44 16.58
N ALA A 86 -9.23 13.95 16.54
CA ALA A 86 -8.34 13.89 17.68
C ALA A 86 -8.87 14.72 18.86
N LYS A 87 -9.60 15.82 18.57
CA LYS A 87 -10.18 16.70 19.59
C LYS A 87 -11.31 16.03 20.40
N THR A 88 -12.21 15.33 19.70
CA THR A 88 -13.38 14.70 20.34
C THR A 88 -13.18 13.24 20.68
N GLY A 89 -12.09 12.62 20.25
CA GLY A 89 -11.84 11.19 20.39
C GLY A 89 -12.58 10.33 19.37
N GLN A 90 -13.29 10.92 18.41
CA GLN A 90 -14.09 10.19 17.44
C GLN A 90 -13.25 9.21 16.64
N ARG A 91 -13.60 7.92 16.73
CA ARG A 91 -12.98 6.78 16.02
C ARG A 91 -11.50 6.52 16.33
N LEU A 92 -10.93 7.10 17.39
CA LEU A 92 -9.53 6.83 17.76
C LEU A 92 -9.31 5.36 18.14
N HIS A 93 -10.26 4.71 18.80
CA HIS A 93 -10.15 3.27 19.09
C HIS A 93 -10.02 2.41 17.83
N LYS A 94 -10.68 2.80 16.72
CA LYS A 94 -10.55 2.12 15.43
C LYS A 94 -9.18 2.36 14.80
N LEU A 95 -8.59 3.55 15.01
CA LEU A 95 -7.25 3.86 14.56
C LEU A 95 -6.20 2.95 15.24
N PHE A 96 -6.30 2.74 16.55
CA PHE A 96 -5.39 1.82 17.25
C PHE A 96 -5.52 0.38 16.74
N SER A 97 -6.73 -0.12 16.56
CA SER A 97 -6.94 -1.46 15.97
C SER A 97 -6.38 -1.57 14.55
N MET A 98 -6.44 -0.48 13.77
CA MET A 98 -5.86 -0.44 12.42
C MET A 98 -4.33 -0.44 12.46
N ILE A 99 -3.70 0.22 13.42
CA ILE A 99 -2.24 0.18 13.61
C ILE A 99 -1.79 -1.26 13.85
N ASP A 100 -2.46 -1.99 14.74
CA ASP A 100 -2.14 -3.40 15.03
C ASP A 100 -2.25 -4.27 13.78
N LEU A 101 -3.31 -4.09 13.00
CA LEU A 101 -3.51 -4.81 11.74
C LEU A 101 -2.39 -4.51 10.73
N VAL A 102 -2.03 -3.24 10.58
CA VAL A 102 -0.98 -2.83 9.62
C VAL A 102 0.38 -3.36 10.03
N ILE A 103 0.71 -3.36 11.33
CA ILE A 103 1.95 -3.97 11.85
C ILE A 103 1.99 -5.45 11.54
N GLN A 104 0.91 -6.18 11.79
CA GLN A 104 0.80 -7.60 11.49
C GLN A 104 1.00 -7.87 9.99
N ASN A 105 0.32 -7.11 9.14
CA ASN A 105 0.42 -7.25 7.68
C ASN A 105 1.83 -6.92 7.17
N ASN A 106 2.46 -5.88 7.68
CA ASN A 106 3.82 -5.47 7.28
C ASN A 106 4.87 -6.51 7.67
N SER A 107 4.59 -7.32 8.70
CA SER A 107 5.46 -8.40 9.20
C SER A 107 5.04 -9.79 8.74
N MET A 108 3.96 -9.90 7.96
CA MET A 108 3.37 -11.18 7.58
C MET A 108 4.28 -11.97 6.63
N ARG A 109 4.43 -13.27 6.94
CA ARG A 109 5.06 -14.24 6.04
C ARG A 109 4.01 -15.17 5.46
N VAL A 110 4.17 -15.43 4.16
CA VAL A 110 3.31 -16.34 3.41
C VAL A 110 4.12 -17.56 3.01
N ALA A 111 3.51 -18.73 3.15
CA ALA A 111 4.14 -19.98 2.74
C ALA A 111 4.38 -20.01 1.22
N THR A 112 5.59 -20.42 0.82
CA THR A 112 6.01 -20.48 -0.58
C THR A 112 5.09 -21.35 -1.43
N GLY A 113 4.61 -22.48 -0.92
CA GLY A 113 3.67 -23.34 -1.62
C GLY A 113 2.38 -22.61 -2.01
N VAL A 114 1.77 -21.90 -1.05
CA VAL A 114 0.54 -21.14 -1.30
C VAL A 114 0.77 -19.99 -2.28
N LEU A 115 1.92 -19.30 -2.21
CA LEU A 115 2.28 -18.26 -3.19
C LEU A 115 2.35 -18.83 -4.61
N ASN A 116 2.94 -20.00 -4.79
CA ASN A 116 3.05 -20.62 -6.11
C ASN A 116 1.71 -21.15 -6.64
N GLU A 117 0.81 -21.62 -5.78
CA GLU A 117 -0.57 -21.95 -6.16
C GLU A 117 -1.30 -20.73 -6.70
N ILE A 118 -1.26 -19.60 -5.99
CA ILE A 118 -1.87 -18.33 -6.43
C ILE A 118 -1.24 -17.84 -7.73
N MET A 119 0.09 -17.96 -7.87
CA MET A 119 0.79 -17.61 -9.11
C MET A 119 0.31 -18.46 -10.29
N THR A 120 0.14 -19.77 -10.10
CA THR A 120 -0.36 -20.69 -11.11
C THR A 120 -1.78 -20.33 -11.53
N GLU A 121 -2.67 -20.05 -10.58
CA GLU A 121 -4.03 -19.57 -10.86
C GLU A 121 -4.04 -18.22 -11.59
N ALA A 122 -3.21 -17.27 -11.16
CA ALA A 122 -3.11 -15.97 -11.79
C ALA A 122 -2.67 -16.08 -13.26
N VAL A 123 -1.67 -16.91 -13.56
CA VAL A 123 -1.21 -17.18 -14.93
C VAL A 123 -2.30 -17.82 -15.78
N ALA A 124 -3.09 -18.73 -15.20
CA ALA A 124 -4.20 -19.37 -15.90
C ALA A 124 -5.34 -18.40 -16.24
N LEU A 125 -5.65 -17.48 -15.31
CA LEU A 125 -6.71 -16.47 -15.49
C LEU A 125 -6.32 -15.37 -16.48
N GLN A 126 -5.09 -14.91 -16.42
CA GLN A 126 -4.54 -13.90 -17.32
C GLN A 126 -3.16 -14.32 -17.80
N GLN A 127 -3.07 -14.74 -19.02
CA GLN A 127 -1.81 -15.20 -19.58
C GLN A 127 -0.73 -14.11 -19.57
N PRO A 128 0.53 -14.50 -19.29
CA PRO A 128 1.65 -13.57 -19.32
C PRO A 128 1.83 -12.91 -20.68
N PRO A 129 2.38 -11.68 -20.71
CA PRO A 129 2.59 -10.94 -21.95
C PRO A 129 3.50 -11.67 -22.93
N TYR A 130 3.25 -11.39 -24.21
CA TYR A 130 4.05 -11.87 -25.33
C TYR A 130 4.64 -10.67 -26.03
N ASP A 131 5.95 -10.60 -26.18
CA ASP A 131 6.66 -9.54 -26.86
C ASP A 131 7.85 -10.09 -27.66
N LYS A 132 8.10 -9.51 -28.84
CA LYS A 132 9.22 -9.86 -29.73
C LYS A 132 9.42 -11.36 -29.97
N GLY A 133 8.34 -12.08 -30.15
CA GLY A 133 8.39 -13.52 -30.41
C GLY A 133 8.59 -14.39 -29.17
N LYS A 134 8.63 -13.81 -27.98
CA LYS A 134 8.80 -14.54 -26.72
C LYS A 134 7.64 -14.29 -25.78
N ARG A 135 7.21 -15.33 -25.07
CA ARG A 135 6.24 -15.23 -23.98
C ARG A 135 6.96 -15.21 -22.64
N LEU A 136 6.53 -14.34 -21.75
CA LEU A 136 6.96 -14.34 -20.36
C LEU A 136 6.55 -15.68 -19.72
N LYS A 137 7.49 -16.34 -19.07
CA LYS A 137 7.26 -17.53 -18.24
C LYS A 137 7.65 -17.23 -16.81
N LEU A 138 6.73 -17.48 -15.89
CA LEU A 138 6.98 -17.38 -14.45
C LEU A 138 7.31 -18.79 -13.95
N TYR A 139 8.47 -18.94 -13.34
CA TYR A 139 8.93 -20.23 -12.85
C TYR A 139 8.55 -20.48 -11.39
N TYR A 140 8.72 -19.43 -10.58
CA TYR A 140 8.64 -19.57 -9.14
C TYR A 140 8.53 -18.20 -8.47
N ILE A 141 7.83 -18.15 -7.32
CA ILE A 141 7.77 -16.99 -6.44
C ILE A 141 8.10 -17.39 -5.01
N THR A 142 8.83 -16.55 -4.30
CA THR A 142 9.09 -16.73 -2.87
C THR A 142 9.14 -15.40 -2.15
N GLN A 143 8.75 -15.38 -0.87
CA GLN A 143 8.92 -14.21 -0.03
C GLN A 143 10.29 -14.26 0.65
N VAL A 144 11.10 -13.21 0.43
CA VAL A 144 12.48 -13.15 0.95
C VAL A 144 12.63 -12.29 2.19
N SER A 145 11.72 -11.34 2.42
CA SER A 145 11.75 -10.49 3.61
C SER A 145 10.37 -9.97 3.99
N VAL A 146 10.32 -9.35 5.17
CA VAL A 146 9.19 -8.60 5.71
C VAL A 146 9.63 -7.16 6.02
N LYS A 147 8.68 -6.27 6.31
CA LYS A 147 8.91 -4.86 6.66
C LYS A 147 9.64 -4.07 5.57
N PRO A 148 9.16 -4.00 4.32
CA PRO A 148 7.88 -4.53 3.83
C PRO A 148 7.99 -5.97 3.33
N PRO A 149 6.84 -6.66 3.14
CA PRO A 149 6.81 -7.95 2.46
C PRO A 149 7.42 -7.82 1.08
N THR A 150 8.48 -8.60 0.82
CA THR A 150 9.26 -8.55 -0.42
C THR A 150 9.29 -9.93 -1.06
N PHE A 151 8.92 -9.98 -2.31
CA PHE A 151 8.80 -11.20 -3.10
C PHE A 151 9.81 -11.20 -4.24
N VAL A 152 10.39 -12.36 -4.50
CA VAL A 152 11.21 -12.59 -5.70
C VAL A 152 10.40 -13.47 -6.66
N ILE A 153 10.26 -13.00 -7.89
CA ILE A 153 9.64 -13.76 -8.98
C ILE A 153 10.72 -14.14 -9.98
N PHE A 154 10.90 -15.44 -10.18
CA PHE A 154 11.85 -15.97 -11.15
C PHE A 154 11.15 -16.16 -12.49
N VAL A 155 11.73 -15.57 -13.53
CA VAL A 155 11.19 -15.54 -14.89
C VAL A 155 12.24 -15.95 -15.92
N ASN A 156 11.80 -16.26 -17.14
CA ASN A 156 12.70 -16.55 -18.25
C ASN A 156 13.42 -15.30 -18.80
N ASP A 157 12.77 -14.15 -18.72
CA ASP A 157 13.32 -12.87 -19.22
C ASP A 157 12.67 -11.71 -18.46
N LYS A 158 13.51 -10.94 -17.75
CA LYS A 158 13.04 -9.80 -16.94
C LYS A 158 12.40 -8.69 -17.77
N GLU A 159 12.88 -8.49 -19.01
CA GLU A 159 12.41 -7.42 -19.88
C GLU A 159 10.96 -7.66 -20.34
N LEU A 160 10.51 -8.92 -20.29
CA LEU A 160 9.12 -9.26 -20.60
C LEU A 160 8.17 -8.99 -19.42
N MET A 161 8.69 -8.76 -18.21
CA MET A 161 7.86 -8.46 -17.05
C MET A 161 7.47 -6.97 -17.04
N HIS A 162 6.41 -6.65 -17.76
CA HIS A 162 5.86 -5.30 -17.77
C HIS A 162 5.22 -4.92 -16.43
N PHE A 163 5.28 -3.64 -16.12
CA PHE A 163 4.70 -3.07 -14.89
C PHE A 163 3.22 -3.47 -14.68
N SER A 164 2.43 -3.48 -15.75
CA SER A 164 1.01 -3.85 -15.70
C SER A 164 0.81 -5.29 -15.23
N TYR A 165 1.67 -6.22 -15.66
CA TYR A 165 1.57 -7.61 -15.25
C TYR A 165 2.04 -7.82 -13.80
N THR A 166 3.11 -7.13 -13.39
CA THR A 166 3.53 -7.11 -11.98
C THR A 166 2.40 -6.60 -11.08
N ARG A 167 1.72 -5.53 -11.49
CA ARG A 167 0.57 -5.00 -10.75
C ARG A 167 -0.61 -5.97 -10.70
N TYR A 168 -0.87 -6.69 -11.78
CA TYR A 168 -1.87 -7.75 -11.79
C TYR A 168 -1.54 -8.84 -10.76
N LEU A 169 -0.29 -9.31 -10.73
CA LEU A 169 0.15 -10.33 -9.76
C LEU A 169 0.09 -9.80 -8.32
N GLU A 170 0.47 -8.55 -8.09
CA GLU A 170 0.31 -7.90 -6.79
C GLU A 170 -1.14 -7.91 -6.33
N ASN A 171 -2.07 -7.54 -7.21
CA ASN A 171 -3.50 -7.55 -6.87
C ASN A 171 -3.97 -8.96 -6.50
N ARG A 172 -3.56 -10.00 -7.23
CA ARG A 172 -3.88 -11.40 -6.90
C ARG A 172 -3.37 -11.81 -5.52
N ILE A 173 -2.16 -11.40 -5.16
CA ILE A 173 -1.59 -11.64 -3.83
C ILE A 173 -2.37 -10.88 -2.76
N ARG A 174 -2.75 -9.62 -3.01
CA ARG A 174 -3.58 -8.84 -2.10
C ARG A 174 -4.98 -9.41 -1.92
N ASP A 175 -5.60 -9.89 -2.98
CA ASP A 175 -6.92 -10.55 -2.92
C ASP A 175 -6.88 -11.80 -2.03
N ALA A 176 -5.78 -12.56 -2.09
CA ALA A 176 -5.63 -13.78 -1.32
C ALA A 176 -5.27 -13.55 0.16
N PHE A 177 -4.41 -12.58 0.45
CA PHE A 177 -3.83 -12.39 1.79
C PHE A 177 -4.21 -11.07 2.47
N GLY A 178 -4.76 -10.12 1.74
CA GLY A 178 -5.10 -8.78 2.22
C GLY A 178 -3.93 -7.80 2.14
N PHE A 179 -2.94 -7.89 3.00
CA PHE A 179 -1.81 -6.94 3.09
C PHE A 179 -2.25 -5.47 3.18
N ARG A 180 -3.38 -5.20 3.86
CA ARG A 180 -3.92 -3.86 4.04
C ARG A 180 -2.92 -2.97 4.76
N GLY A 181 -2.76 -1.75 4.29
CA GLY A 181 -1.90 -0.74 4.91
C GLY A 181 -0.40 -0.93 4.68
N THR A 182 0.04 -1.91 3.89
CA THR A 182 1.47 -2.12 3.62
C THR A 182 1.77 -2.22 2.12
N ALA A 183 2.89 -1.61 1.71
CA ALA A 183 3.44 -1.81 0.38
C ALA A 183 3.96 -3.25 0.21
N LEU A 184 3.91 -3.76 -1.01
CA LEU A 184 4.57 -4.99 -1.41
C LEU A 184 5.71 -4.67 -2.38
N LYS A 185 6.87 -5.30 -2.19
CA LYS A 185 8.00 -5.16 -3.11
C LYS A 185 8.17 -6.42 -3.93
N PHE A 186 8.42 -6.24 -5.22
CA PHE A 186 8.68 -7.34 -6.16
C PHE A 186 10.05 -7.17 -6.81
N LEU A 187 10.86 -8.20 -6.70
CA LEU A 187 12.16 -8.31 -7.37
C LEU A 187 12.03 -9.37 -8.46
N ILE A 188 12.32 -8.98 -9.70
CA ILE A 188 12.24 -9.86 -10.85
C ILE A 188 13.65 -10.41 -11.15
N ARG A 189 13.80 -11.71 -11.21
CA ARG A 189 15.07 -12.40 -11.49
C ARG A 189 14.94 -13.46 -12.57
#